data_b8e97ebd9fb890749ce80fbc6494b8c1
#
_entry.id   b8e97ebd9fb890749ce80fbc6494b8c1
#
_cell.length_a   1.000
_cell.length_b   1.000
_cell.length_c   1.000
_cell.angle_alpha   90.00
_cell.angle_beta   90.00
_cell.angle_gamma   90.00
#
_symmetry.space_group_name_H-M   'P 1'
#
loop_
_entity.id
_entity.type
_entity.pdbx_description
1 polymer ?
#
loop_
_entity_poly.entity_id
_entity_poly.type
_entity_poly.pdbx_seq_one_letter_code
_entity_poly.pdbx_strand_id
1 'polypeptide(L)'
;MTDERASALRRVGLLLLGVNLALALVKGGAWVATGSLAVQSEAINSLADSVYSLVTVAGLYLTTRPPDFEHPHGHERIEPFVGLFVALGIFAAGGTVLYQAGASLLSGDVSVSRGPVAVGVLAAAAVTKYGLYRYVLAAADRHNSPALTATALDNRNDILTASAAIVGVVGAGAGYPVLDPVAAVVVAVSILYTGVEVVRDNMGYLVGRAPPEDLRREIIERALAHPDVEGAHDVIAHYVGPEVDVSLHIEVEGDRTLLEAHDIETAIIESIREIPEVDDVFVHVDPREAGEWKPDAEVDRFAGEPGVEE
;
A
#
# COMPACT_ATOMS: atom_id res chain seq x y z
N MET A 1 17.01 -0.69 4.17
CA MET A 1 16.09 0.30 4.80
C MET A 1 16.85 1.34 5.60
N THR A 2 16.54 2.65 5.44
CA THR A 2 17.17 3.74 6.20
C THR A 2 16.57 3.86 7.60
N ASP A 3 17.38 4.28 8.61
CA ASP A 3 16.91 4.55 9.99
C ASP A 3 15.77 5.60 10.02
N GLU A 4 15.74 6.51 9.05
CA GLU A 4 14.73 7.53 8.91
C GLU A 4 13.37 6.92 8.51
N ARG A 5 13.33 6.02 7.52
CA ARG A 5 12.13 5.28 7.12
C ARG A 5 11.58 4.47 8.30
N ALA A 6 12.42 3.70 8.99
CA ALA A 6 12.03 2.91 10.14
C ALA A 6 11.38 3.75 11.24
N SER A 7 11.99 4.90 11.58
CA SER A 7 11.47 5.80 12.60
C SER A 7 10.14 6.44 12.20
N ALA A 8 9.97 6.77 10.92
CA ALA A 8 8.74 7.34 10.38
C ALA A 8 7.59 6.32 10.43
N LEU A 9 7.79 5.09 9.95
CA LEU A 9 6.79 4.02 9.99
C LEU A 9 6.31 3.74 11.42
N ARG A 10 7.24 3.65 12.38
CA ARG A 10 6.90 3.45 13.80
C ARG A 10 6.08 4.61 14.37
N ARG A 11 6.42 5.86 14.05
CA ARG A 11 5.66 7.05 14.49
C ARG A 11 4.24 7.05 13.93
N VAL A 12 4.09 6.76 12.65
CA VAL A 12 2.77 6.69 11.99
C VAL A 12 1.94 5.59 12.63
N GLY A 13 2.49 4.39 12.80
CA GLY A 13 1.80 3.27 13.44
C GLY A 13 1.33 3.60 14.88
N LEU A 14 2.21 4.19 15.69
CA LEU A 14 1.85 4.58 17.07
C LEU A 14 0.78 5.67 17.11
N LEU A 15 0.81 6.63 16.18
CA LEU A 15 -0.22 7.66 16.04
C LEU A 15 -1.56 7.03 15.66
N LEU A 16 -1.57 6.11 14.68
CA LEU A 16 -2.76 5.34 14.29
C LEU A 16 -3.39 4.63 15.50
N LEU A 17 -2.59 3.86 16.21
CA LEU A 17 -3.04 3.14 17.42
C LEU A 17 -3.59 4.11 18.47
N GLY A 18 -2.89 5.21 18.74
CA GLY A 18 -3.31 6.21 19.70
C GLY A 18 -4.64 6.87 19.37
N VAL A 19 -4.84 7.24 18.09
CA VAL A 19 -6.10 7.87 17.62
C VAL A 19 -7.24 6.86 17.65
N ASN A 20 -7.05 5.62 17.16
CA ASN A 20 -8.10 4.61 17.18
C ASN A 20 -8.49 4.21 18.61
N LEU A 21 -7.53 4.11 19.50
CA LEU A 21 -7.80 3.86 20.92
C LEU A 21 -8.57 5.03 21.57
N ALA A 22 -8.20 6.28 21.27
CA ALA A 22 -8.93 7.45 21.74
C ALA A 22 -10.38 7.47 21.22
N LEU A 23 -10.60 7.16 19.94
CA LEU A 23 -11.93 7.01 19.37
C LEU A 23 -12.75 5.92 20.07
N ALA A 24 -12.14 4.76 20.33
CA ALA A 24 -12.79 3.66 21.06
C ALA A 24 -13.21 4.08 22.47
N LEU A 25 -12.34 4.79 23.19
CA LEU A 25 -12.63 5.30 24.53
C LEU A 25 -13.74 6.35 24.53
N VAL A 26 -13.69 7.32 23.62
CA VAL A 26 -14.72 8.38 23.50
C VAL A 26 -16.08 7.79 23.14
N LYS A 27 -16.13 6.90 22.15
CA LYS A 27 -17.37 6.23 21.74
C LYS A 27 -17.88 5.28 22.83
N GLY A 28 -17.01 4.54 23.51
CA GLY A 28 -17.35 3.70 24.66
C GLY A 28 -17.94 4.50 25.82
N GLY A 29 -17.33 5.63 26.17
CA GLY A 29 -17.87 6.56 27.17
C GLY A 29 -19.22 7.14 26.77
N ALA A 30 -19.40 7.54 25.51
CA ALA A 30 -20.67 8.01 24.99
C ALA A 30 -21.75 6.92 25.02
N TRP A 31 -21.39 5.64 24.73
CA TRP A 31 -22.32 4.52 24.87
C TRP A 31 -22.77 4.33 26.32
N VAL A 32 -21.85 4.29 27.27
CA VAL A 32 -22.20 4.17 28.70
C VAL A 32 -23.10 5.31 29.19
N ALA A 33 -22.86 6.54 28.72
CA ALA A 33 -23.65 7.71 29.07
C ALA A 33 -25.06 7.75 28.43
N THR A 34 -25.21 7.20 27.22
CA THR A 34 -26.47 7.30 26.44
C THR A 34 -27.28 6.02 26.43
N GLY A 35 -26.69 4.85 26.70
CA GLY A 35 -27.31 3.53 26.55
C GLY A 35 -27.69 3.19 25.08
N SER A 36 -27.27 3.98 24.10
CA SER A 36 -27.64 3.83 22.70
C SER A 36 -26.93 2.64 22.06
N LEU A 37 -27.70 1.68 21.51
CA LEU A 37 -27.16 0.52 20.77
C LEU A 37 -26.38 0.93 19.53
N ALA A 38 -26.75 2.01 18.87
CA ALA A 38 -26.01 2.55 17.73
C ALA A 38 -24.62 3.04 18.15
N VAL A 39 -24.50 3.74 19.28
CA VAL A 39 -23.21 4.20 19.84
C VAL A 39 -22.40 3.01 20.33
N GLN A 40 -23.04 1.97 20.89
CA GLN A 40 -22.40 0.71 21.26
C GLN A 40 -21.75 0.04 20.06
N SER A 41 -22.46 -0.11 18.95
CA SER A 41 -21.94 -0.70 17.70
C SER A 41 -20.72 0.07 17.20
N GLU A 42 -20.77 1.39 17.23
CA GLU A 42 -19.64 2.24 16.84
C GLU A 42 -18.43 2.14 17.79
N ALA A 43 -18.68 1.95 19.10
CA ALA A 43 -17.60 1.72 20.06
C ALA A 43 -16.91 0.38 19.82
N ILE A 44 -17.68 -0.68 19.55
CA ILE A 44 -17.16 -2.01 19.22
C ILE A 44 -16.33 -1.95 17.91
N ASN A 45 -16.82 -1.25 16.89
CA ASN A 45 -16.09 -1.06 15.65
C ASN A 45 -14.73 -0.36 15.89
N SER A 46 -14.71 0.73 16.67
CA SER A 46 -13.47 1.42 16.99
C SER A 46 -12.52 0.59 17.88
N LEU A 47 -13.03 -0.34 18.66
CA LEU A 47 -12.19 -1.28 19.38
C LEU A 47 -11.54 -2.29 18.42
N ALA A 48 -12.27 -2.77 17.42
CA ALA A 48 -11.71 -3.61 16.35
C ALA A 48 -10.61 -2.87 15.57
N ASP A 49 -10.84 -1.61 15.19
CA ASP A 49 -9.83 -0.75 14.54
C ASP A 49 -8.56 -0.61 15.40
N SER A 50 -8.72 -0.54 16.71
CA SER A 50 -7.58 -0.48 17.66
C SER A 50 -6.77 -1.78 17.65
N VAL A 51 -7.43 -2.93 17.54
CA VAL A 51 -6.77 -4.24 17.41
C VAL A 51 -6.02 -4.32 16.09
N TYR A 52 -6.63 -3.92 14.97
CA TYR A 52 -5.96 -3.86 13.66
C TYR A 52 -4.75 -2.93 13.69
N SER A 53 -4.88 -1.75 14.30
CA SER A 53 -3.77 -0.80 14.45
C SER A 53 -2.63 -1.38 15.29
N LEU A 54 -2.94 -2.17 16.31
CA LEU A 54 -1.91 -2.85 17.13
C LEU A 54 -1.13 -3.87 16.30
N VAL A 55 -1.82 -4.67 15.47
CA VAL A 55 -1.17 -5.63 14.56
C VAL A 55 -0.31 -4.90 13.53
N THR A 56 -0.83 -3.81 12.96
CA THR A 56 -0.07 -2.96 12.03
C THR A 56 1.22 -2.42 12.69
N VAL A 57 1.12 -1.87 13.90
CA VAL A 57 2.30 -1.40 14.66
C VAL A 57 3.30 -2.53 14.91
N ALA A 58 2.82 -3.70 15.35
CA ALA A 58 3.68 -4.86 15.59
C ALA A 58 4.37 -5.32 14.30
N GLY A 59 3.63 -5.38 13.19
CA GLY A 59 4.15 -5.72 11.88
C GLY A 59 5.20 -4.71 11.41
N LEU A 60 4.90 -3.42 11.41
CA LEU A 60 5.84 -2.36 11.05
C LEU A 60 7.08 -2.34 11.97
N TYR A 61 6.94 -2.73 13.23
CA TYR A 61 8.10 -2.88 14.11
C TYR A 61 8.99 -4.06 13.69
N LEU A 62 8.41 -5.17 13.24
CA LEU A 62 9.15 -6.33 12.74
C LEU A 62 9.87 -6.01 11.43
N THR A 63 9.22 -5.34 10.49
CA THR A 63 9.81 -4.95 9.19
C THR A 63 11.00 -4.02 9.36
N THR A 64 11.05 -3.24 10.45
CA THR A 64 12.14 -2.31 10.72
C THR A 64 13.33 -2.92 11.47
N ARG A 65 13.40 -4.25 11.62
CA ARG A 65 14.57 -4.93 12.17
C ARG A 65 15.70 -4.97 11.14
N PRO A 66 16.94 -4.76 11.57
CA PRO A 66 18.09 -4.89 10.67
C PRO A 66 18.24 -6.33 10.17
N PRO A 67 18.96 -6.53 9.05
CA PRO A 67 19.36 -7.85 8.58
C PRO A 67 20.02 -8.68 9.69
N ASP A 68 19.75 -9.99 9.70
CA ASP A 68 20.36 -10.97 10.58
C ASP A 68 20.82 -12.22 9.77
N PHE A 69 21.36 -13.22 10.44
CA PHE A 69 21.85 -14.42 9.76
C PHE A 69 20.76 -15.26 9.08
N GLU A 70 19.52 -15.20 9.58
CA GLU A 70 18.37 -15.92 9.01
C GLU A 70 17.70 -15.10 7.92
N HIS A 71 17.81 -13.76 7.99
CA HIS A 71 17.21 -12.80 7.05
C HIS A 71 18.28 -11.81 6.56
N PRO A 72 19.17 -12.21 5.65
CA PRO A 72 20.30 -11.39 5.20
C PRO A 72 19.87 -10.12 4.43
N HIS A 73 18.71 -10.12 3.78
CA HIS A 73 18.12 -8.94 3.14
C HIS A 73 17.18 -8.14 4.08
N GLY A 74 17.15 -8.47 5.41
CA GLY A 74 16.27 -7.81 6.36
C GLY A 74 14.87 -8.42 6.43
N HIS A 75 13.94 -7.68 7.05
CA HIS A 75 12.59 -8.17 7.38
C HIS A 75 11.48 -7.47 6.61
N GLU A 76 11.80 -6.73 5.56
CA GLU A 76 10.88 -5.86 4.83
C GLU A 76 9.79 -6.63 4.09
N ARG A 77 10.07 -7.87 3.69
CA ARG A 77 9.08 -8.78 3.10
C ARG A 77 7.90 -9.11 4.02
N ILE A 78 8.00 -8.78 5.33
CA ILE A 78 6.88 -8.91 6.28
C ILE A 78 5.81 -7.84 6.03
N GLU A 79 6.18 -6.68 5.47
CA GLU A 79 5.26 -5.55 5.29
C GLU A 79 4.04 -5.87 4.42
N PRO A 80 4.17 -6.52 3.25
CA PRO A 80 3.02 -6.96 2.48
C PRO A 80 2.08 -7.92 3.22
N PHE A 81 2.60 -8.77 4.13
CA PHE A 81 1.74 -9.63 4.97
C PHE A 81 0.90 -8.80 5.94
N VAL A 82 1.43 -7.69 6.47
CA VAL A 82 0.64 -6.75 7.28
C VAL A 82 -0.48 -6.14 6.43
N GLY A 83 -0.20 -5.74 5.19
CA GLY A 83 -1.20 -5.26 4.23
C GLY A 83 -2.29 -6.30 3.96
N LEU A 84 -1.91 -7.56 3.75
CA LEU A 84 -2.88 -8.67 3.60
C LEU A 84 -3.73 -8.89 4.84
N PHE A 85 -3.17 -8.75 6.04
CA PHE A 85 -3.92 -8.82 7.28
C PHE A 85 -4.96 -7.70 7.39
N VAL A 86 -4.60 -6.47 7.01
CA VAL A 86 -5.55 -5.35 6.94
C VAL A 86 -6.64 -5.63 5.92
N ALA A 87 -6.31 -6.23 4.76
CA ALA A 87 -7.30 -6.61 3.75
C ALA A 87 -8.36 -7.60 4.29
N LEU A 88 -7.98 -8.52 5.18
CA LEU A 88 -8.97 -9.39 5.86
C LEU A 88 -9.98 -8.58 6.69
N GLY A 89 -9.52 -7.53 7.37
CA GLY A 89 -10.40 -6.57 8.08
C GLY A 89 -11.36 -5.85 7.12
N ILE A 90 -10.83 -5.37 5.99
CA ILE A 90 -11.63 -4.72 4.94
C ILE A 90 -12.73 -5.68 4.42
N PHE A 91 -12.39 -6.94 4.13
CA PHE A 91 -13.39 -7.94 3.71
C PHE A 91 -14.42 -8.25 4.80
N ALA A 92 -14.00 -8.36 6.05
CA ALA A 92 -14.91 -8.59 7.17
C ALA A 92 -15.90 -7.41 7.33
N ALA A 93 -15.40 -6.18 7.27
CA ALA A 93 -16.22 -4.97 7.33
C ALA A 93 -17.21 -4.88 6.16
N GLY A 94 -16.72 -4.95 4.91
CA GLY A 94 -17.53 -4.90 3.70
C GLY A 94 -18.57 -6.03 3.65
N GLY A 95 -18.17 -7.27 3.99
CA GLY A 95 -19.07 -8.42 4.06
C GLY A 95 -20.17 -8.26 5.12
N THR A 96 -19.84 -7.70 6.28
CA THR A 96 -20.81 -7.45 7.34
C THR A 96 -21.83 -6.39 6.92
N VAL A 97 -21.37 -5.27 6.35
CA VAL A 97 -22.25 -4.21 5.84
C VAL A 97 -23.16 -4.75 4.72
N LEU A 98 -22.60 -5.52 3.78
CA LEU A 98 -23.38 -6.12 2.68
C LEU A 98 -24.43 -7.10 3.20
N TYR A 99 -24.08 -7.95 4.15
CA TYR A 99 -25.02 -8.89 4.76
C TYR A 99 -26.16 -8.19 5.49
N GLN A 100 -25.86 -7.18 6.31
CA GLN A 100 -26.86 -6.40 7.06
C GLN A 100 -27.78 -5.63 6.11
N ALA A 101 -27.23 -4.95 5.11
CA ALA A 101 -28.01 -4.23 4.12
C ALA A 101 -28.91 -5.16 3.29
N GLY A 102 -28.37 -6.29 2.85
CA GLY A 102 -29.14 -7.31 2.12
C GLY A 102 -30.26 -7.92 2.97
N ALA A 103 -30.02 -8.25 4.23
CA ALA A 103 -31.01 -8.75 5.17
C ALA A 103 -32.13 -7.71 5.40
N SER A 104 -31.79 -6.43 5.56
CA SER A 104 -32.76 -5.33 5.72
C SER A 104 -33.66 -5.15 4.48
N LEU A 105 -33.08 -5.23 3.27
CA LEU A 105 -33.85 -5.17 2.02
C LEU A 105 -34.79 -6.34 1.83
N LEU A 106 -34.36 -7.57 2.21
CA LEU A 106 -35.17 -8.78 2.06
C LEU A 106 -36.28 -8.87 3.09
N SER A 107 -36.07 -8.44 4.32
CA SER A 107 -37.08 -8.46 5.39
C SER A 107 -38.08 -7.31 5.28
N GLY A 108 -37.76 -6.24 4.55
CA GLY A 108 -38.53 -5.01 4.52
C GLY A 108 -38.52 -4.20 5.83
N ASP A 109 -37.74 -4.66 6.81
CA ASP A 109 -37.56 -4.00 8.10
C ASP A 109 -36.44 -2.97 8.00
N VAL A 110 -36.81 -1.76 7.67
CA VAL A 110 -35.91 -0.62 7.51
C VAL A 110 -36.10 0.35 8.68
N SER A 111 -35.81 -0.12 9.89
CA SER A 111 -35.89 0.72 11.08
C SER A 111 -34.61 1.54 11.26
N VAL A 112 -34.61 2.80 10.85
CA VAL A 112 -33.49 3.73 11.08
C VAL A 112 -33.67 4.37 12.45
N SER A 113 -33.15 3.73 13.50
CA SER A 113 -33.18 4.24 14.87
C SER A 113 -31.88 4.97 15.23
N ARG A 114 -31.51 6.01 14.49
CA ARG A 114 -30.32 6.83 14.80
C ARG A 114 -30.74 8.26 15.15
N GLY A 115 -30.67 8.60 16.42
CA GLY A 115 -30.96 9.97 16.90
C GLY A 115 -29.86 10.97 16.50
N PRO A 116 -30.09 12.28 16.65
CA PRO A 116 -29.14 13.36 16.31
C PRO A 116 -27.74 13.17 16.92
N VAL A 117 -27.67 12.59 18.11
CA VAL A 117 -26.38 12.29 18.79
C VAL A 117 -25.56 11.26 18.03
N ALA A 118 -26.19 10.22 17.49
CA ALA A 118 -25.48 9.21 16.68
C ALA A 118 -24.93 9.81 15.39
N VAL A 119 -25.67 10.69 14.72
CA VAL A 119 -25.20 11.43 13.53
C VAL A 119 -24.01 12.31 13.87
N GLY A 120 -24.04 13.02 15.00
CA GLY A 120 -22.91 13.84 15.46
C GLY A 120 -21.65 13.03 15.74
N VAL A 121 -21.79 11.86 16.39
CA VAL A 121 -20.67 10.94 16.64
C VAL A 121 -20.10 10.37 15.33
N LEU A 122 -20.95 9.96 14.39
CA LEU A 122 -20.55 9.48 13.06
C LEU A 122 -19.80 10.55 12.27
N ALA A 123 -20.32 11.78 12.24
CA ALA A 123 -19.70 12.89 11.53
C ALA A 123 -18.33 13.24 12.14
N ALA A 124 -18.21 13.31 13.46
CA ALA A 124 -16.94 13.55 14.14
C ALA A 124 -15.93 12.44 13.87
N ALA A 125 -16.37 11.18 13.90
CA ALA A 125 -15.51 10.03 13.55
C ALA A 125 -15.05 10.09 12.10
N ALA A 126 -15.94 10.40 11.14
CA ALA A 126 -15.61 10.54 9.73
C ALA A 126 -14.59 11.65 9.47
N VAL A 127 -14.71 12.80 10.13
CA VAL A 127 -13.73 13.90 10.04
C VAL A 127 -12.37 13.46 10.59
N THR A 128 -12.35 12.78 11.74
CA THR A 128 -11.10 12.26 12.33
C THR A 128 -10.45 11.21 11.41
N LYS A 129 -11.24 10.26 10.88
CA LYS A 129 -10.77 9.24 9.93
C LYS A 129 -10.28 9.86 8.62
N TYR A 130 -10.89 10.96 8.15
CA TYR A 130 -10.41 11.69 6.99
C TYR A 130 -9.02 12.32 7.22
N GLY A 131 -8.82 12.93 8.37
CA GLY A 131 -7.49 13.44 8.76
C GLY A 131 -6.45 12.31 8.82
N LEU A 132 -6.83 11.18 9.41
CA LEU A 132 -5.98 9.99 9.50
C LEU A 132 -5.65 9.41 8.12
N TYR A 133 -6.66 9.23 7.27
CA TYR A 133 -6.50 8.78 5.89
C TYR A 133 -5.47 9.63 5.14
N ARG A 134 -5.64 10.96 5.15
CA ARG A 134 -4.73 11.88 4.45
C ARG A 134 -3.30 11.82 4.99
N TYR A 135 -3.15 11.73 6.31
CA TYR A 135 -1.85 11.66 6.95
C TYR A 135 -1.13 10.34 6.64
N VAL A 136 -1.85 9.22 6.79
CA VAL A 136 -1.28 7.89 6.55
C VAL A 136 -0.96 7.67 5.09
N LEU A 137 -1.84 8.12 4.17
CA LEU A 137 -1.60 8.02 2.73
C LEU A 137 -0.33 8.81 2.33
N ALA A 138 -0.18 10.05 2.81
CA ALA A 138 1.03 10.82 2.53
C ALA A 138 2.32 10.19 3.10
N ALA A 139 2.22 9.44 4.19
CA ALA A 139 3.34 8.67 4.73
C ALA A 139 3.59 7.39 3.92
N ALA A 140 2.53 6.71 3.47
CA ALA A 140 2.60 5.53 2.61
C ALA A 140 3.32 5.86 1.29
N ASP A 141 2.91 6.94 0.62
CA ASP A 141 3.50 7.41 -0.64
C ASP A 141 4.97 7.79 -0.45
N ARG A 142 5.30 8.51 0.64
CA ARG A 142 6.69 8.94 0.90
C ARG A 142 7.64 7.79 1.21
N HIS A 143 7.15 6.75 1.83
CA HIS A 143 7.97 5.65 2.33
C HIS A 143 7.73 4.34 1.56
N ASN A 144 6.97 4.38 0.47
CA ASN A 144 6.60 3.22 -0.35
C ASN A 144 6.15 2.02 0.52
N SER A 145 5.16 2.28 1.41
CA SER A 145 4.73 1.31 2.42
C SER A 145 3.38 0.67 2.08
N PRO A 146 3.37 -0.61 1.62
CA PRO A 146 2.13 -1.34 1.33
C PRO A 146 1.20 -1.47 2.53
N ALA A 147 1.75 -1.67 3.73
CA ALA A 147 0.97 -1.77 4.96
C ALA A 147 0.27 -0.45 5.31
N LEU A 148 0.96 0.69 5.15
CA LEU A 148 0.35 2.00 5.37
C LEU A 148 -0.67 2.33 4.28
N THR A 149 -0.43 1.95 3.02
CA THR A 149 -1.41 2.10 1.94
C THR A 149 -2.69 1.34 2.27
N ALA A 150 -2.59 0.06 2.63
CA ALA A 150 -3.74 -0.74 3.05
C ALA A 150 -4.49 -0.11 4.23
N THR A 151 -3.76 0.39 5.24
CA THR A 151 -4.35 1.07 6.40
C THR A 151 -5.02 2.40 6.03
N ALA A 152 -4.47 3.17 5.10
CA ALA A 152 -5.11 4.38 4.59
C ALA A 152 -6.43 4.04 3.87
N LEU A 153 -6.44 3.01 3.03
CA LEU A 153 -7.64 2.55 2.33
C LEU A 153 -8.72 2.05 3.30
N ASP A 154 -8.34 1.38 4.38
CA ASP A 154 -9.25 0.99 5.46
C ASP A 154 -9.91 2.23 6.12
N ASN A 155 -9.13 3.25 6.49
CA ASN A 155 -9.68 4.50 7.01
C ASN A 155 -10.60 5.21 6.00
N ARG A 156 -10.33 5.15 4.69
CA ARG A 156 -11.23 5.66 3.64
C ARG A 156 -12.56 4.91 3.62
N ASN A 157 -12.52 3.59 3.78
CA ASN A 157 -13.71 2.75 3.81
C ASN A 157 -14.60 3.08 5.02
N ASP A 158 -14.02 3.38 6.17
CA ASP A 158 -14.74 3.85 7.35
C ASP A 158 -15.50 5.18 7.08
N ILE A 159 -14.87 6.10 6.35
CA ILE A 159 -15.53 7.36 5.94
C ILE A 159 -16.71 7.08 5.02
N LEU A 160 -16.55 6.17 4.05
CA LEU A 160 -17.61 5.79 3.11
C LEU A 160 -18.79 5.16 3.86
N THR A 161 -18.51 4.25 4.81
CA THR A 161 -19.53 3.62 5.65
C THR A 161 -20.29 4.64 6.51
N ALA A 162 -19.57 5.56 7.15
CA ALA A 162 -20.18 6.64 7.94
C ALA A 162 -21.01 7.57 7.05
N SER A 163 -20.56 7.88 5.84
CA SER A 163 -21.28 8.72 4.89
C SER A 163 -22.58 8.06 4.41
N ALA A 164 -22.54 6.75 4.09
CA ALA A 164 -23.73 5.98 3.73
C ALA A 164 -24.75 5.97 4.88
N ALA A 165 -24.27 5.79 6.11
CA ALA A 165 -25.14 5.84 7.28
C ALA A 165 -25.81 7.21 7.48
N ILE A 166 -25.10 8.31 7.21
CA ILE A 166 -25.67 9.67 7.27
C ILE A 166 -26.73 9.85 6.17
N VAL A 167 -26.46 9.40 4.94
CA VAL A 167 -27.44 9.43 3.82
C VAL A 167 -28.68 8.62 4.17
N GLY A 168 -28.51 7.45 4.78
CA GLY A 168 -29.62 6.60 5.25
C GLY A 168 -30.52 7.34 6.26
N VAL A 169 -29.90 7.95 7.28
CA VAL A 169 -30.65 8.70 8.31
C VAL A 169 -31.39 9.88 7.71
N VAL A 170 -30.75 10.66 6.84
CA VAL A 170 -31.40 11.82 6.16
C VAL A 170 -32.52 11.36 5.23
N GLY A 171 -32.27 10.29 4.46
CA GLY A 171 -33.25 9.71 3.55
C GLY A 171 -34.48 9.19 4.28
N ALA A 172 -34.31 8.49 5.40
CA ALA A 172 -35.42 8.04 6.24
C ALA A 172 -36.22 9.22 6.83
N GLY A 173 -35.55 10.27 7.28
CA GLY A 173 -36.18 11.49 7.74
C GLY A 173 -36.98 12.21 6.64
N ALA A 174 -36.60 12.06 5.37
CA ALA A 174 -37.31 12.58 4.20
C ALA A 174 -38.44 11.65 3.70
N GLY A 175 -38.71 10.54 4.37
CA GLY A 175 -39.76 9.57 4.00
C GLY A 175 -39.31 8.46 3.03
N TYR A 176 -37.99 8.30 2.82
CA TYR A 176 -37.41 7.26 1.94
C TYR A 176 -36.47 6.30 2.72
N PRO A 177 -36.99 5.49 3.66
CA PRO A 177 -36.17 4.65 4.50
C PRO A 177 -35.35 3.62 3.73
N VAL A 178 -35.77 3.21 2.52
CA VAL A 178 -35.04 2.28 1.65
C VAL A 178 -33.67 2.81 1.19
N LEU A 179 -33.41 4.11 1.26
CA LEU A 179 -32.13 4.71 0.89
C LEU A 179 -30.99 4.27 1.81
N ASP A 180 -31.27 3.94 3.07
CA ASP A 180 -30.25 3.45 4.01
C ASP A 180 -29.62 2.11 3.54
N PRO A 181 -30.39 1.02 3.37
CA PRO A 181 -29.79 -0.24 2.92
C PRO A 181 -29.27 -0.18 1.47
N VAL A 182 -29.86 0.64 0.59
CA VAL A 182 -29.34 0.80 -0.79
C VAL A 182 -27.97 1.48 -0.78
N ALA A 183 -27.83 2.59 -0.05
CA ALA A 183 -26.53 3.26 0.09
C ALA A 183 -25.49 2.34 0.74
N ALA A 184 -25.88 1.57 1.74
CA ALA A 184 -25.01 0.61 2.41
C ALA A 184 -24.54 -0.50 1.45
N VAL A 185 -25.38 -1.03 0.55
CA VAL A 185 -24.97 -2.02 -0.47
C VAL A 185 -23.93 -1.41 -1.42
N VAL A 186 -24.16 -0.21 -1.94
CA VAL A 186 -23.24 0.46 -2.86
C VAL A 186 -21.87 0.65 -2.21
N VAL A 187 -21.84 1.11 -0.96
CA VAL A 187 -20.58 1.29 -0.22
C VAL A 187 -19.92 -0.05 0.09
N ALA A 188 -20.67 -1.06 0.51
CA ALA A 188 -20.13 -2.40 0.78
C ALA A 188 -19.44 -3.00 -0.44
N VAL A 189 -20.02 -2.87 -1.64
CA VAL A 189 -19.39 -3.31 -2.90
C VAL A 189 -18.08 -2.56 -3.16
N SER A 190 -18.06 -1.24 -2.94
CA SER A 190 -16.84 -0.44 -3.07
C SER A 190 -15.75 -0.88 -2.07
N ILE A 191 -16.12 -1.17 -0.82
CA ILE A 191 -15.19 -1.66 0.21
C ILE A 191 -14.60 -3.01 -0.19
N LEU A 192 -15.44 -3.94 -0.65
CA LEU A 192 -14.98 -5.28 -1.09
C LEU A 192 -14.03 -5.16 -2.31
N TYR A 193 -14.34 -4.27 -3.25
CA TYR A 193 -13.44 -3.99 -4.38
C TYR A 193 -12.08 -3.47 -3.90
N THR A 194 -12.06 -2.53 -2.95
CA THR A 194 -10.80 -2.05 -2.32
C THR A 194 -10.03 -3.20 -1.66
N GLY A 195 -10.72 -4.13 -0.99
CA GLY A 195 -10.09 -5.32 -0.41
C GLY A 195 -9.37 -6.17 -1.46
N VAL A 196 -9.99 -6.35 -2.64
CA VAL A 196 -9.38 -7.08 -3.76
C VAL A 196 -8.13 -6.34 -4.29
N GLU A 197 -8.18 -5.01 -4.43
CA GLU A 197 -7.02 -4.21 -4.85
C GLU A 197 -5.86 -4.37 -3.86
N VAL A 198 -6.12 -4.22 -2.56
CA VAL A 198 -5.11 -4.38 -1.51
C VAL A 198 -4.47 -5.77 -1.55
N VAL A 199 -5.29 -6.84 -1.71
CA VAL A 199 -4.74 -8.21 -1.84
C VAL A 199 -3.89 -8.34 -3.09
N ARG A 200 -4.36 -7.86 -4.25
CA ARG A 200 -3.65 -7.95 -5.51
C ARG A 200 -2.28 -7.25 -5.47
N ASP A 201 -2.24 -6.07 -4.86
CA ASP A 201 -1.00 -5.30 -4.79
C ASP A 201 0.00 -5.92 -3.82
N ASN A 202 -0.45 -6.30 -2.62
CA ASN A 202 0.42 -6.97 -1.64
C ASN A 202 0.92 -8.34 -2.13
N MET A 203 0.07 -9.12 -2.83
CA MET A 203 0.52 -10.34 -3.50
C MET A 203 1.55 -10.03 -4.59
N GLY A 204 1.41 -8.94 -5.34
CA GLY A 204 2.38 -8.49 -6.31
C GLY A 204 3.77 -8.29 -5.72
N TYR A 205 3.86 -7.64 -4.55
CA TYR A 205 5.11 -7.47 -3.81
C TYR A 205 5.73 -8.81 -3.34
N LEU A 206 4.90 -9.76 -2.94
CA LEU A 206 5.36 -11.06 -2.44
C LEU A 206 5.84 -12.00 -3.55
N VAL A 207 5.24 -11.95 -4.73
CA VAL A 207 5.58 -12.82 -5.86
C VAL A 207 6.61 -12.22 -6.81
N GLY A 208 7.21 -11.08 -6.46
CA GLY A 208 8.24 -10.45 -7.28
C GLY A 208 7.71 -9.87 -8.58
N ARG A 209 6.54 -9.19 -8.56
CA ARG A 209 6.03 -8.47 -9.73
C ARG A 209 7.03 -7.41 -10.18
N ALA A 210 7.13 -7.19 -11.49
CA ALA A 210 7.91 -6.08 -12.02
C ALA A 210 7.34 -4.73 -11.55
N PRO A 211 8.20 -3.74 -11.27
CA PRO A 211 7.76 -2.39 -10.92
C PRO A 211 7.10 -1.68 -12.11
N PRO A 212 6.48 -0.49 -11.89
CA PRO A 212 5.88 0.30 -12.95
C PRO A 212 6.85 0.60 -14.10
N GLU A 213 6.28 0.80 -15.29
CA GLU A 213 7.06 1.03 -16.51
C GLU A 213 7.98 2.25 -16.40
N ASP A 214 7.53 3.31 -15.73
CA ASP A 214 8.32 4.53 -15.54
C ASP A 214 9.62 4.25 -14.75
N LEU A 215 9.53 3.44 -13.71
CA LEU A 215 10.69 3.07 -12.90
C LEU A 215 11.65 2.16 -13.69
N ARG A 216 11.12 1.19 -14.44
CA ARG A 216 11.95 0.32 -15.29
C ARG A 216 12.67 1.10 -16.37
N ARG A 217 12.00 2.08 -16.97
CA ARG A 217 12.60 3.00 -17.93
C ARG A 217 13.73 3.80 -17.31
N GLU A 218 13.53 4.39 -16.14
CA GLU A 218 14.57 5.16 -15.43
C GLU A 218 15.80 4.30 -15.13
N ILE A 219 15.60 3.04 -14.70
CA ILE A 219 16.69 2.10 -14.47
C ILE A 219 17.53 1.88 -15.75
N ILE A 220 16.88 1.61 -16.88
CA ILE A 220 17.54 1.38 -18.16
C ILE A 220 18.24 2.64 -18.65
N GLU A 221 17.59 3.80 -18.58
CA GLU A 221 18.18 5.08 -18.97
C GLU A 221 19.44 5.39 -18.16
N ARG A 222 19.45 5.11 -16.86
CA ARG A 222 20.62 5.30 -16.01
C ARG A 222 21.76 4.35 -16.35
N ALA A 223 21.46 3.09 -16.66
CA ALA A 223 22.47 2.14 -17.10
C ALA A 223 23.14 2.57 -18.40
N LEU A 224 22.34 3.01 -19.40
CA LEU A 224 22.81 3.44 -20.70
C LEU A 224 23.43 4.86 -20.72
N ALA A 225 23.27 5.64 -19.65
CA ALA A 225 23.83 6.98 -19.56
C ALA A 225 25.34 7.00 -19.36
N HIS A 226 25.96 5.88 -18.98
CA HIS A 226 27.41 5.82 -18.80
C HIS A 226 28.10 5.80 -20.17
N PRO A 227 29.13 6.67 -20.41
CA PRO A 227 29.73 6.85 -21.76
C PRO A 227 30.44 5.62 -22.31
N ASP A 228 30.87 4.69 -21.45
CA ASP A 228 31.55 3.46 -21.84
C ASP A 228 30.61 2.26 -21.98
N VAL A 229 29.29 2.45 -21.78
CA VAL A 229 28.28 1.41 -21.98
C VAL A 229 27.74 1.52 -23.39
N GLU A 230 27.89 0.46 -24.16
CA GLU A 230 27.43 0.37 -25.56
C GLU A 230 26.06 -0.27 -25.71
N GLY A 231 25.62 -1.04 -24.68
CA GLY A 231 24.32 -1.69 -24.66
C GLY A 231 24.00 -2.27 -23.29
N ALA A 232 22.75 -2.67 -23.12
CA ALA A 232 22.26 -3.40 -21.96
C ALA A 232 21.29 -4.50 -22.40
N HIS A 233 21.23 -5.60 -21.66
CA HIS A 233 20.29 -6.69 -21.91
C HIS A 233 20.03 -7.51 -20.64
N ASP A 234 19.11 -8.49 -20.71
CA ASP A 234 18.69 -9.32 -19.58
C ASP A 234 18.35 -8.46 -18.33
N VAL A 235 17.67 -7.33 -18.55
CA VAL A 235 17.28 -6.41 -17.48
C VAL A 235 16.08 -6.98 -16.71
N ILE A 236 16.29 -7.30 -15.46
CA ILE A 236 15.26 -7.82 -14.55
C ILE A 236 15.15 -6.88 -13.36
N ALA A 237 14.01 -6.19 -13.25
CA ALA A 237 13.66 -5.42 -12.08
C ALA A 237 12.41 -6.05 -11.44
N HIS A 238 12.44 -6.34 -10.16
CA HIS A 238 11.32 -6.98 -9.47
C HIS A 238 11.24 -6.58 -8.00
N TYR A 239 10.02 -6.61 -7.46
CA TYR A 239 9.81 -6.31 -6.06
C TYR A 239 10.34 -7.41 -5.13
N VAL A 240 11.03 -6.97 -4.08
CA VAL A 240 11.48 -7.77 -2.94
C VAL A 240 10.89 -7.15 -1.68
N GLY A 241 9.65 -7.52 -1.34
CA GLY A 241 8.85 -6.71 -0.42
C GLY A 241 8.47 -5.38 -1.07
N PRO A 242 8.58 -4.24 -0.37
CA PRO A 242 8.28 -2.94 -0.94
C PRO A 242 9.42 -2.31 -1.75
N GLU A 243 10.61 -2.89 -1.73
CA GLU A 243 11.80 -2.43 -2.42
C GLU A 243 12.00 -3.19 -3.74
N VAL A 244 12.84 -2.68 -4.63
CA VAL A 244 13.09 -3.25 -5.95
C VAL A 244 14.55 -3.70 -6.04
N ASP A 245 14.75 -4.97 -6.39
CA ASP A 245 16.05 -5.50 -6.78
C ASP A 245 16.17 -5.45 -8.30
N VAL A 246 17.37 -5.10 -8.76
CA VAL A 246 17.70 -4.95 -10.17
C VAL A 246 18.89 -5.85 -10.51
N SER A 247 18.75 -6.62 -11.57
CA SER A 247 19.88 -7.29 -12.21
C SER A 247 19.89 -6.98 -13.69
N LEU A 248 21.06 -6.69 -14.25
CA LEU A 248 21.21 -6.38 -15.67
C LEU A 248 22.62 -6.76 -16.17
N HIS A 249 22.71 -6.95 -17.47
CA HIS A 249 23.97 -7.07 -18.19
C HIS A 249 24.24 -5.78 -18.96
N ILE A 250 25.49 -5.35 -18.97
CA ILE A 250 25.94 -4.22 -19.76
C ILE A 250 27.06 -4.66 -20.71
N GLU A 251 27.09 -4.07 -21.89
CA GLU A 251 28.13 -4.30 -22.88
C GLU A 251 29.16 -3.17 -22.85
N VAL A 252 30.42 -3.56 -22.79
CA VAL A 252 31.55 -2.64 -22.86
C VAL A 252 32.58 -3.13 -23.87
N GLU A 253 33.47 -2.24 -24.32
CA GLU A 253 34.60 -2.61 -25.20
C GLU A 253 35.52 -3.65 -24.55
N GLY A 254 35.81 -4.74 -25.25
CA GLY A 254 36.45 -5.94 -24.68
C GLY A 254 37.94 -5.82 -24.39
N ASP A 255 38.60 -4.71 -24.75
CA ASP A 255 39.99 -4.43 -24.42
C ASP A 255 40.18 -3.74 -23.05
N ARG A 256 39.09 -3.46 -22.36
CA ARG A 256 39.08 -2.88 -21.00
C ARG A 256 39.77 -3.84 -20.02
N THR A 257 40.54 -3.26 -19.13
CA THR A 257 41.09 -4.01 -18.00
C THR A 257 40.01 -4.37 -16.99
N LEU A 258 40.23 -5.41 -16.21
CA LEU A 258 39.31 -5.78 -15.12
C LEU A 258 39.03 -4.63 -14.15
N LEU A 259 39.99 -3.74 -13.92
CA LEU A 259 39.81 -2.58 -13.06
C LEU A 259 38.89 -1.55 -13.70
N GLU A 260 39.07 -1.24 -14.98
CA GLU A 260 38.18 -0.32 -15.71
C GLU A 260 36.76 -0.86 -15.79
N ALA A 261 36.58 -2.17 -16.08
CA ALA A 261 35.27 -2.80 -16.07
C ALA A 261 34.59 -2.71 -14.69
N HIS A 262 35.33 -2.93 -13.61
CA HIS A 262 34.83 -2.80 -12.25
C HIS A 262 34.45 -1.35 -11.89
N ASP A 263 35.22 -0.35 -12.35
CA ASP A 263 34.90 1.05 -12.13
C ASP A 263 33.60 1.45 -12.85
N ILE A 264 33.38 0.95 -14.09
CA ILE A 264 32.14 1.14 -14.86
C ILE A 264 30.94 0.48 -14.13
N GLU A 265 31.09 -0.80 -13.74
CA GLU A 265 30.09 -1.54 -12.96
C GLU A 265 29.67 -0.77 -11.71
N THR A 266 30.65 -0.30 -10.94
CA THR A 266 30.42 0.44 -9.68
C THR A 266 29.67 1.74 -9.95
N ALA A 267 30.04 2.50 -10.97
CA ALA A 267 29.37 3.76 -11.31
C ALA A 267 27.88 3.55 -11.68
N ILE A 268 27.59 2.46 -12.41
CA ILE A 268 26.21 2.12 -12.78
C ILE A 268 25.41 1.69 -11.55
N ILE A 269 25.97 0.83 -10.71
CA ILE A 269 25.35 0.40 -9.45
C ILE A 269 25.01 1.63 -8.59
N GLU A 270 25.96 2.55 -8.41
CA GLU A 270 25.74 3.78 -7.63
C GLU A 270 24.65 4.65 -8.26
N SER A 271 24.66 4.83 -9.59
CA SER A 271 23.67 5.62 -10.31
C SER A 271 22.26 5.05 -10.16
N ILE A 272 22.08 3.74 -10.29
CA ILE A 272 20.75 3.10 -10.18
C ILE A 272 20.29 3.10 -8.71
N ARG A 273 21.18 2.89 -7.74
CA ARG A 273 20.86 2.97 -6.29
C ARG A 273 20.46 4.36 -5.80
N GLU A 274 20.67 5.42 -6.58
CA GLU A 274 20.10 6.73 -6.27
C GLU A 274 18.58 6.79 -6.42
N ILE A 275 17.97 5.81 -7.11
CA ILE A 275 16.50 5.69 -7.21
C ILE A 275 15.97 5.23 -5.86
N PRO A 276 15.07 5.99 -5.21
CA PRO A 276 14.65 5.71 -3.82
C PRO A 276 13.98 4.35 -3.59
N GLU A 277 13.37 3.77 -4.64
CA GLU A 277 12.68 2.48 -4.61
C GLU A 277 13.62 1.30 -4.78
N VAL A 278 14.86 1.51 -5.24
CA VAL A 278 15.85 0.45 -5.51
C VAL A 278 16.70 0.19 -4.28
N ASP A 279 16.77 -1.08 -3.85
CA ASP A 279 17.61 -1.53 -2.73
C ASP A 279 18.91 -2.16 -3.24
N ASP A 280 18.82 -3.22 -4.03
CA ASP A 280 19.98 -3.93 -4.52
C ASP A 280 20.11 -3.91 -6.04
N VAL A 281 21.35 -3.79 -6.52
CA VAL A 281 21.67 -3.73 -7.95
C VAL A 281 22.83 -4.66 -8.24
N PHE A 282 22.63 -5.61 -9.14
CA PHE A 282 23.63 -6.52 -9.66
C PHE A 282 23.87 -6.22 -11.14
N VAL A 283 25.09 -5.88 -11.48
CA VAL A 283 25.52 -5.62 -12.86
C VAL A 283 26.50 -6.67 -13.28
N HIS A 284 26.24 -7.29 -14.44
CA HIS A 284 27.21 -8.13 -15.12
C HIS A 284 27.81 -7.37 -16.30
N VAL A 285 29.12 -7.45 -16.45
CA VAL A 285 29.83 -6.76 -17.53
C VAL A 285 30.23 -7.76 -18.60
N ASP A 286 29.68 -7.62 -19.79
CA ASP A 286 29.97 -8.45 -20.94
C ASP A 286 30.88 -7.70 -21.95
N PRO A 287 31.97 -8.35 -22.44
CA PRO A 287 32.73 -7.79 -23.54
C PRO A 287 31.90 -7.89 -24.84
N ARG A 288 31.69 -6.78 -25.53
CA ARG A 288 30.90 -6.74 -26.78
C ARG A 288 31.34 -7.77 -27.82
N GLU A 289 32.66 -8.01 -27.92
CA GLU A 289 33.24 -8.95 -28.88
C GLU A 289 32.93 -10.42 -28.54
N ALA A 290 32.47 -10.72 -27.33
CA ALA A 290 32.06 -12.07 -26.96
C ALA A 290 30.78 -12.51 -27.70
N GLY A 291 30.00 -11.54 -28.22
CA GLY A 291 28.80 -11.82 -29.00
C GLY A 291 27.67 -12.45 -28.14
N GLU A 292 27.67 -12.18 -26.87
CA GLU A 292 26.66 -12.67 -25.91
C GLU A 292 25.41 -11.78 -25.89
N TRP A 293 25.44 -10.69 -26.67
CA TRP A 293 24.28 -9.77 -26.80
C TRP A 293 22.99 -10.50 -27.14
N LYS A 294 21.97 -10.17 -26.41
CA LYS A 294 20.59 -10.65 -26.64
C LYS A 294 19.67 -9.45 -26.82
N PRO A 295 18.72 -9.52 -27.78
CA PRO A 295 17.71 -8.49 -27.88
C PRO A 295 16.89 -8.47 -26.58
N ASP A 296 16.78 -7.31 -25.96
CA ASP A 296 15.93 -7.06 -24.82
C ASP A 296 14.83 -6.08 -25.24
N ALA A 297 13.58 -6.58 -25.28
CA ALA A 297 12.47 -5.81 -25.80
C ALA A 297 12.14 -4.55 -24.96
N GLU A 298 12.51 -4.51 -23.70
CA GLU A 298 12.33 -3.32 -22.86
C GLU A 298 13.46 -2.31 -23.11
N VAL A 299 14.70 -2.78 -23.19
CA VAL A 299 15.84 -1.92 -23.52
C VAL A 299 15.65 -1.31 -24.90
N ASP A 300 15.31 -2.12 -25.92
CA ASP A 300 15.04 -1.65 -27.29
C ASP A 300 13.93 -0.58 -27.33
N ARG A 301 12.88 -0.77 -26.52
CA ARG A 301 11.76 0.16 -26.44
C ARG A 301 12.11 1.47 -25.73
N PHE A 302 12.94 1.44 -24.69
CA PHE A 302 13.23 2.62 -23.87
C PHE A 302 14.50 3.36 -24.29
N ALA A 303 15.49 2.66 -24.85
CA ALA A 303 16.70 3.29 -25.37
C ALA A 303 16.45 4.14 -26.64
N GLY A 304 15.28 3.98 -27.29
CA GLY A 304 15.06 4.45 -28.66
C GLY A 304 15.98 3.66 -29.60
N GLU A 305 15.45 3.01 -30.64
CA GLU A 305 16.30 2.27 -31.59
C GLU A 305 17.52 3.10 -31.95
N PRO A 306 18.75 2.59 -31.84
CA PRO A 306 19.83 3.13 -32.61
C PRO A 306 19.38 2.94 -34.07
N GLY A 307 19.11 4.05 -34.76
CA GLY A 307 18.47 4.06 -36.07
C GLY A 307 19.03 2.99 -36.98
N VAL A 308 18.17 2.05 -37.35
CA VAL A 308 18.38 1.26 -38.54
C VAL A 308 18.22 2.27 -39.69
N GLU A 309 19.32 2.93 -40.06
CA GLU A 309 19.39 3.59 -41.36
C GLU A 309 19.20 2.52 -42.43
N GLU A 310 18.09 2.65 -43.20
CA GLU A 310 17.83 1.87 -44.42
C GLU A 310 18.90 2.06 -45.48
#